data_5f0fe4ac1a91ed6a553de902d48e5885
#
_entry.id   5f0fe4ac1a91ed6a553de902d48e5885
#
_cell.length_a   1.000
_cell.length_b   1.000
_cell.length_c   1.000
_cell.angle_alpha   90.00
_cell.angle_beta   90.00
_cell.angle_gamma   90.00
#
_symmetry.space_group_name_H-M   'P 1'
#
loop_
_entity.id
_entity.type
_entity.pdbx_description
1 polymer ?
#
loop_
_entity_poly.entity_id
_entity_poly.type
_entity_poly.pdbx_seq_one_letter_code
_entity_poly.pdbx_strand_id
1 'polypeptide(L)'
;ETRSLLDSASSQFNQSVSNAGRAVTKHPEYFGFESTNALRSVYRTDTALNNLGNRTVHEILLGGTRTAGSGRGRYPNGWITYSLPDGKAASWNSDGSFIGFRGIKQ
;
A
#
# COMPACT_ATOMS: atom_id res chain seq x y z
N GLU A 1 -12.68 -2.37 -10.87
CA GLU A 1 -11.22 -2.18 -10.70
C GLU A 1 -10.84 -1.94 -9.23
N THR A 2 -11.48 -0.94 -8.59
CA THR A 2 -11.09 -0.60 -7.21
C THR A 2 -11.27 -1.77 -6.25
N ARG A 3 -12.32 -2.57 -6.42
CA ARG A 3 -12.53 -3.74 -5.57
C ARG A 3 -11.44 -4.79 -5.75
N SER A 4 -11.05 -5.08 -6.98
CA SER A 4 -9.99 -6.06 -7.23
C SER A 4 -8.64 -5.55 -6.76
N LEU A 5 -8.39 -4.24 -6.83
CA LEU A 5 -7.16 -3.64 -6.31
C LEU A 5 -7.12 -3.72 -4.78
N LEU A 6 -8.24 -3.47 -4.11
CA LEU A 6 -8.33 -3.62 -2.67
C LEU A 6 -8.14 -5.07 -2.25
N ASP A 7 -8.79 -6.00 -2.94
CA ASP A 7 -8.65 -7.43 -2.67
C ASP A 7 -7.20 -7.89 -2.80
N SER A 8 -6.51 -7.44 -3.84
CA SER A 8 -5.10 -7.74 -4.04
C SER A 8 -4.24 -7.24 -2.89
N ALA A 9 -4.46 -6.01 -2.44
CA ALA A 9 -3.71 -5.42 -1.33
C ALA A 9 -3.98 -6.15 -0.02
N SER A 10 -5.21 -6.62 0.20
CA SER A 10 -5.58 -7.34 1.42
C SER A 10 -5.29 -8.84 1.37
N SER A 11 -4.86 -9.37 0.22
CA SER A 11 -4.47 -10.77 0.10
C SER A 11 -3.26 -11.08 0.98
N GLN A 12 -3.17 -12.33 1.42
CA GLN A 12 -2.07 -12.76 2.29
C GLN A 12 -0.74 -12.67 1.57
N PHE A 13 0.22 -12.01 2.20
CA PHE A 13 1.62 -12.04 1.82
C PHE A 13 2.28 -13.31 2.37
N ASN A 14 1.97 -13.63 3.63
CA ASN A 14 2.39 -14.87 4.31
C ASN A 14 1.27 -15.34 5.22
N GLN A 15 1.56 -16.20 6.18
CA GLN A 15 0.53 -16.82 7.04
C GLN A 15 -0.29 -15.83 7.86
N SER A 16 0.27 -14.66 8.20
CA SER A 16 -0.38 -13.73 9.13
C SER A 16 -0.44 -12.29 8.64
N VAL A 17 0.35 -11.93 7.63
CA VAL A 17 0.47 -10.55 7.15
C VAL A 17 -0.08 -10.43 5.73
N SER A 18 -0.95 -9.45 5.51
CA SER A 18 -1.44 -9.12 4.17
C SER A 18 -0.38 -8.33 3.38
N ASN A 19 -0.56 -8.24 2.07
CA ASN A 19 0.30 -7.41 1.22
C ASN A 19 0.34 -5.96 1.72
N ALA A 20 -0.81 -5.39 2.07
CA ALA A 20 -0.89 -4.03 2.61
C ALA A 20 -0.20 -3.91 3.98
N GLY A 21 -0.40 -4.90 4.86
CA GLY A 21 0.26 -4.92 6.17
C GLY A 21 1.77 -4.96 6.05
N ARG A 22 2.29 -5.78 5.14
CA ARG A 22 3.72 -5.82 4.85
C ARG A 22 4.24 -4.49 4.32
N ALA A 23 3.48 -3.85 3.42
CA ALA A 23 3.88 -2.57 2.85
C ALA A 23 4.00 -1.49 3.92
N VAL A 24 3.14 -1.49 4.94
CA VAL A 24 3.27 -0.60 6.09
C VAL A 24 4.62 -0.78 6.78
N THR A 25 5.03 -2.01 7.01
CA THR A 25 6.30 -2.28 7.70
C THR A 25 7.52 -1.88 6.89
N LYS A 26 7.42 -1.84 5.58
CA LYS A 26 8.52 -1.40 4.72
C LYS A 26 8.73 0.10 4.72
N HIS A 27 7.67 0.86 5.00
CA HIS A 27 7.71 2.31 4.97
C HIS A 27 7.04 2.91 6.20
N PRO A 28 7.59 2.65 7.41
CA PRO A 28 7.00 3.20 8.64
C PRO A 28 6.95 4.72 8.63
N GLU A 29 7.87 5.36 7.91
CA GLU A 29 7.91 6.82 7.79
C GLU A 29 6.65 7.39 7.13
N TYR A 30 5.96 6.63 6.28
CA TYR A 30 4.72 7.07 5.64
C TYR A 30 3.56 7.15 6.65
N PHE A 31 3.72 6.52 7.78
CA PHE A 31 2.71 6.47 8.85
C PHE A 31 3.14 7.25 10.10
N GLY A 32 4.21 8.06 9.98
CA GLY A 32 4.67 8.92 11.05
C GLY A 32 5.61 8.28 12.06
N PHE A 33 6.22 7.15 11.72
CA PHE A 33 7.14 6.44 12.61
C PHE A 33 8.56 6.48 12.08
N GLU A 34 9.53 6.63 12.99
CA GLU A 34 10.97 6.70 12.63
C GLU A 34 11.52 5.34 12.16
N SER A 35 10.91 4.25 12.59
CA SER A 35 11.42 2.92 12.34
C SER A 35 10.31 1.89 12.39
N THR A 36 10.58 0.70 11.87
CA THR A 36 9.66 -0.44 11.99
C THR A 36 9.43 -0.82 13.45
N ASN A 37 10.45 -0.72 14.29
CA ASN A 37 10.29 -1.00 15.73
C ASN A 37 9.34 -0.02 16.39
N ALA A 38 9.44 1.28 16.06
CA ALA A 38 8.52 2.29 16.57
C ALA A 38 7.09 2.02 16.12
N LEU A 39 6.90 1.67 14.85
CA LEU A 39 5.61 1.28 14.30
C LEU A 39 5.03 0.09 15.07
N ARG A 40 5.82 -0.96 15.26
CA ARG A 40 5.38 -2.18 15.93
C ARG A 40 5.14 -2.02 17.42
N SER A 41 5.66 -0.97 18.02
CA SER A 41 5.37 -0.66 19.42
C SER A 41 3.93 -0.15 19.61
N VAL A 42 3.33 0.39 18.56
CA VAL A 42 1.94 0.87 18.55
C VAL A 42 1.02 -0.18 17.89
N TYR A 43 1.37 -0.67 16.71
CA TYR A 43 0.64 -1.71 15.98
C TYR A 43 1.32 -3.03 16.26
N ARG A 44 0.99 -3.62 17.41
CA ARG A 44 1.73 -4.73 18.02
C ARG A 44 1.53 -6.09 17.36
N THR A 45 0.41 -6.26 16.66
CA THR A 45 0.04 -7.54 16.06
C THR A 45 -0.01 -7.43 14.55
N ASP A 46 0.12 -8.55 13.87
CA ASP A 46 -0.05 -8.61 12.43
C ASP A 46 -1.47 -8.20 12.02
N THR A 47 -2.46 -8.55 12.83
CA THR A 47 -3.85 -8.11 12.60
C THR A 47 -3.94 -6.58 12.61
N ALA A 48 -3.30 -5.92 13.56
CA ALA A 48 -3.28 -4.46 13.64
C ALA A 48 -2.60 -3.83 12.43
N LEU A 49 -1.50 -4.40 11.97
CA LEU A 49 -0.78 -3.96 10.76
C LEU A 49 -1.63 -4.16 9.51
N ASN A 50 -2.28 -5.31 9.40
CA ASN A 50 -3.17 -5.61 8.27
C ASN A 50 -4.33 -4.62 8.22
N ASN A 51 -4.95 -4.32 9.36
CA ASN A 51 -6.05 -3.37 9.45
C ASN A 51 -5.60 -1.96 9.07
N LEU A 52 -4.44 -1.52 9.52
CA LEU A 52 -3.88 -0.22 9.15
C LEU A 52 -3.63 -0.16 7.64
N GLY A 53 -2.97 -1.17 7.09
CA GLY A 53 -2.66 -1.23 5.66
C GLY A 53 -3.92 -1.26 4.80
N ASN A 54 -4.86 -2.13 5.13
CA ASN A 54 -6.11 -2.28 4.37
C ASN A 54 -6.95 -1.01 4.42
N ARG A 55 -7.06 -0.38 5.58
CA ARG A 55 -7.79 0.87 5.77
C ARG A 55 -7.17 2.00 4.96
N THR A 56 -5.84 2.07 4.94
CA THR A 56 -5.11 3.08 4.18
C THR A 56 -5.33 2.90 2.68
N VAL A 57 -5.26 1.67 2.18
CA VAL A 57 -5.54 1.38 0.76
C VAL A 57 -6.98 1.77 0.42
N HIS A 58 -7.93 1.42 1.27
CA HIS A 58 -9.34 1.76 1.05
C HIS A 58 -9.54 3.28 0.96
N GLU A 59 -8.95 4.02 1.87
CA GLU A 59 -8.99 5.49 1.87
C GLU A 59 -8.40 6.06 0.57
N ILE A 60 -7.26 5.53 0.14
CA ILE A 60 -6.58 5.97 -1.09
C ILE A 60 -7.46 5.68 -2.32
N LEU A 61 -8.07 4.51 -2.39
CA LEU A 61 -8.93 4.14 -3.51
C LEU A 61 -10.21 4.98 -3.58
N LEU A 62 -10.77 5.32 -2.42
CA LEU A 62 -12.01 6.12 -2.37
C LEU A 62 -11.78 7.57 -2.77
N GLY A 63 -10.68 8.18 -2.33
CA GLY A 63 -10.46 9.61 -2.53
C GLY A 63 -9.35 9.96 -3.52
N GLY A 64 -8.64 8.97 -4.01
CA GLY A 64 -7.45 9.19 -4.83
C GLY A 64 -7.72 9.39 -6.31
N THR A 65 -6.76 9.99 -6.96
CA THR A 65 -6.75 10.14 -8.42
C THR A 65 -5.95 9.01 -9.04
N ARG A 66 -6.56 8.33 -10.01
CA ARG A 66 -5.94 7.22 -10.73
C ARG A 66 -4.99 7.73 -11.80
N THR A 67 -3.78 7.20 -11.82
CA THR A 67 -2.85 7.36 -12.94
C THR A 67 -2.35 5.98 -13.36
N ALA A 68 -1.93 5.84 -14.60
CA ALA A 68 -1.40 4.58 -15.11
C ALA A 68 -0.27 4.87 -16.07
N GLY A 69 0.70 3.98 -16.14
CA GLY A 69 1.84 4.10 -17.02
C GLY A 69 2.18 2.78 -17.66
N SER A 70 2.87 2.82 -18.80
CA SER A 70 3.40 1.64 -19.45
C SER A 70 4.77 1.30 -18.87
N GLY A 71 5.08 0.01 -18.90
CA GLY A 71 6.19 -0.53 -18.16
C GLY A 71 7.57 -0.15 -18.66
N ARG A 72 8.41 0.23 -17.73
CA ARG A 72 9.85 0.33 -17.90
C ARG A 72 10.51 -0.25 -16.65
N GLY A 73 11.65 -0.88 -16.82
CA GLY A 73 12.42 -1.41 -15.72
C GLY A 73 11.65 -2.46 -14.92
N ARG A 74 11.35 -2.14 -13.66
CA ARG A 74 10.72 -3.03 -12.70
C ARG A 74 9.32 -3.49 -13.07
N TYR A 75 8.59 -2.68 -13.82
CA TYR A 75 7.17 -2.91 -14.10
C TYR A 75 6.94 -2.96 -15.60
N PRO A 76 7.47 -4.00 -16.27
CA PRO A 76 7.49 -4.05 -17.74
C PRO A 76 6.11 -4.07 -18.37
N ASN A 77 5.09 -4.52 -17.62
CA ASN A 77 3.71 -4.60 -18.12
C ASN A 77 2.85 -3.42 -17.69
N GLY A 78 3.47 -2.40 -17.05
CA GLY A 78 2.75 -1.21 -16.61
C GLY A 78 2.34 -1.23 -15.16
N TRP A 79 1.80 -0.10 -14.73
CA TRP A 79 1.42 0.13 -13.34
C TRP A 79 0.18 1.01 -13.26
N ILE A 80 -0.51 0.92 -12.13
CA ILE A 80 -1.64 1.76 -11.75
C ILE A 80 -1.31 2.37 -10.39
N THR A 81 -1.51 3.67 -10.24
CA THR A 81 -1.32 4.36 -8.95
C THR A 81 -2.54 5.20 -8.62
N TYR A 82 -2.99 5.13 -7.38
CA TYR A 82 -3.99 6.04 -6.82
C TYR A 82 -3.28 6.94 -5.80
N SER A 83 -3.50 8.25 -5.90
CA SER A 83 -2.83 9.25 -5.06
C SER A 83 -3.84 10.21 -4.44
N LEU A 84 -3.73 10.40 -3.14
CA LEU A 84 -4.49 11.43 -2.42
C LEU A 84 -3.82 12.79 -2.54
N PRO A 85 -4.57 13.89 -2.34
CA PRO A 85 -3.99 15.24 -2.39
C PRO A 85 -2.86 15.48 -1.39
N ASP A 86 -2.85 14.75 -0.26
CA ASP A 86 -1.80 14.89 0.76
C ASP A 86 -0.50 14.14 0.40
N GLY A 87 -0.49 13.44 -0.73
CA GLY A 87 0.68 12.69 -1.19
C GLY A 87 0.66 11.20 -0.89
N LYS A 88 -0.24 10.72 -0.06
CA LYS A 88 -0.37 9.27 0.17
C LYS A 88 -0.81 8.59 -1.11
N ALA A 89 -0.10 7.56 -1.51
CA ALA A 89 -0.38 6.83 -2.73
C ALA A 89 -0.13 5.35 -2.55
N ALA A 90 -0.77 4.57 -3.41
CA ALA A 90 -0.56 3.13 -3.50
C ALA A 90 -0.51 2.72 -4.96
N SER A 91 0.31 1.72 -5.26
CA SER A 91 0.55 1.28 -6.63
C SER A 91 0.30 -0.22 -6.78
N TRP A 92 -0.13 -0.58 -7.97
CA TRP A 92 -0.37 -1.95 -8.40
C TRP A 92 0.27 -2.17 -9.76
N ASN A 93 0.64 -3.41 -10.05
CA ASN A 93 0.95 -3.82 -11.43
C ASN A 93 -0.31 -3.74 -12.28
N SER A 94 -0.14 -3.68 -13.59
CA SER A 94 -1.30 -3.62 -14.51
C SER A 94 -2.20 -4.86 -14.44
N ASP A 95 -1.68 -5.98 -13.95
CA ASP A 95 -2.48 -7.19 -13.72
C ASP A 95 -3.31 -7.14 -12.44
N GLY A 96 -3.19 -6.07 -11.65
CA GLY A 96 -3.90 -5.88 -10.41
C GLY A 96 -3.17 -6.32 -9.16
N SER A 97 -1.99 -6.93 -9.27
CA SER A 97 -1.23 -7.34 -8.09
C SER A 97 -0.64 -6.13 -7.38
N PHE A 98 -0.69 -6.15 -6.03
CA PHE A 98 -0.29 -5.01 -5.21
C PHE A 98 1.23 -4.84 -5.20
N ILE A 99 1.69 -3.61 -5.39
CA ILE A 99 3.12 -3.26 -5.30
C ILE A 99 3.46 -2.72 -3.91
N GLY A 100 2.75 -1.70 -3.45
CA GLY A 100 3.03 -1.06 -2.16
C GLY A 100 2.56 0.37 -2.09
N PHE A 101 2.89 1.01 -0.97
CA PHE A 101 2.62 2.43 -0.77
C PHE A 101 3.71 3.28 -1.39
N ARG A 102 3.35 4.50 -1.79
CA ARG A 102 4.24 5.43 -2.46
C ARG A 102 4.07 6.85 -1.94
N GLY A 103 5.11 7.62 -2.14
CA GLY A 103 5.04 9.04 -2.46
C GLY A 103 4.71 10.02 -1.39
N ILE A 104 4.77 9.67 -0.11
CA ILE A 104 4.72 10.74 0.88
C ILE A 104 6.12 11.32 0.98
N LYS A 105 6.35 12.40 0.26
CA LYS A 105 7.57 13.18 0.42
C LYS A 105 7.37 14.16 1.56
N GLN A 106 8.24 14.06 2.50
CA GLN A 106 8.30 15.01 3.59
C GLN A 106 9.00 16.29 3.11
#